data_69dcb8518a3d0a6e4c014a1e7ada4eda
#
_entry.id   69dcb8518a3d0a6e4c014a1e7ada4eda
#
_cell.length_a   1.000
_cell.length_b   1.000
_cell.length_c   1.000
_cell.angle_alpha   90.00
_cell.angle_beta   90.00
_cell.angle_gamma   90.00
#
_symmetry.space_group_name_H-M   'P 1'
#
loop_
_entity.id
_entity.type
_entity.pdbx_description
1 polymer ?
#
loop_
_entity_poly.entity_id
_entity_poly.type
_entity_poly.pdbx_seq_one_letter_code
_entity_poly.pdbx_strand_id
1 'polypeptide(L)'
;MADPAGEKAWLAHNFTTAQRETLREVWRWGIAEKFVPGGAMLIVHRGETVFREAFGIADLATGRPFTVNAPCRLASVTKPFTATLFARLVEEGRLAWDDPVDKFLPQFAALEVRGQGRAKRAPLIRELLSHTAGFPGNDERRSGAIDFPPESTLADVAAALARAGLVSQPGSGYAYSGFGYMVAGRVAEVATGREFSELMHEKLLAPIGAGQVVFQPSASAALRARLPVMYDRTDGRLVPAAAAGREDAAVKFPNPGGGLVATLDDVGRFLRLHRDRGVAAGTPLLQPASLRALYTRQPATNREGYGLGFNLLHVGVDGVADRVQHTGASGTLAFIDFQRDLFVVVLTQVPTKQRQPFGNRLNQAVAAIFPPP
;
A
#
# COMPACT_ATOMS: atom_id res chain seq x y z
N MET A 1 2.93 22.67 21.99
CA MET A 1 2.75 24.07 21.63
C MET A 1 2.77 24.14 20.11
N ALA A 2 1.73 24.72 19.49
CA ALA A 2 1.68 24.92 18.05
C ALA A 2 2.76 25.95 17.66
N ASP A 3 3.47 25.70 16.57
CA ASP A 3 4.45 26.61 16.01
C ASP A 3 3.73 27.79 15.32
N PRO A 4 3.80 29.03 15.86
CA PRO A 4 3.10 30.18 15.28
C PRO A 4 3.64 30.62 13.92
N ALA A 5 4.87 30.24 13.57
CA ALA A 5 5.45 30.51 12.25
C ALA A 5 4.91 29.56 11.18
N GLY A 6 4.69 28.29 11.54
CA GLY A 6 4.02 27.31 10.70
C GLY A 6 2.56 27.67 10.42
N GLU A 7 1.86 28.27 11.38
CA GLU A 7 0.47 28.67 11.23
C GLU A 7 0.28 29.85 10.27
N LYS A 8 1.24 30.79 10.19
CA LYS A 8 1.22 31.94 9.27
C LYS A 8 1.56 31.58 7.82
N ALA A 9 2.52 30.72 7.61
CA ALA A 9 2.85 30.19 6.26
C ALA A 9 1.67 29.41 5.66
N TRP A 10 0.92 28.78 6.45
CA TRP A 10 -0.26 27.97 6.25
C TRP A 10 -1.48 28.73 5.72
N LEU A 11 -1.73 29.94 6.25
CA LEU A 11 -2.79 30.83 5.77
C LEU A 11 -2.50 31.40 4.36
N ALA A 12 -1.27 31.35 3.90
CA ALA A 12 -0.87 31.84 2.58
C ALA A 12 -1.38 30.97 1.41
N HIS A 13 -1.88 29.75 1.67
CA HIS A 13 -2.31 28.80 0.63
C HIS A 13 -3.82 28.58 0.52
N ASN A 14 -4.65 29.48 1.06
CA ASN A 14 -6.12 29.44 0.93
C ASN A 14 -6.83 28.21 1.55
N PHE A 15 -6.18 27.44 2.42
CA PHE A 15 -6.87 26.38 3.19
C PHE A 15 -7.50 26.98 4.43
N THR A 16 -8.81 27.22 4.36
CA THR A 16 -9.53 27.98 5.37
C THR A 16 -9.84 27.18 6.64
N THR A 17 -10.11 27.88 7.75
CA THR A 17 -10.62 27.27 8.98
C THR A 17 -11.92 26.50 8.73
N ALA A 18 -12.81 27.00 7.86
CA ALA A 18 -14.07 26.33 7.51
C ALA A 18 -13.82 24.98 6.80
N GLN A 19 -12.88 24.94 5.86
CA GLN A 19 -12.50 23.71 5.17
C GLN A 19 -11.89 22.67 6.11
N ARG A 20 -11.06 23.12 7.05
CA ARG A 20 -10.52 22.27 8.11
C ARG A 20 -11.63 21.70 8.98
N GLU A 21 -12.58 22.55 9.38
CA GLU A 21 -13.70 22.15 10.21
C GLU A 21 -14.60 21.12 9.49
N THR A 22 -14.84 21.30 8.20
CA THR A 22 -15.56 20.31 7.38
C THR A 22 -14.92 18.90 7.49
N LEU A 23 -13.60 18.79 7.42
CA LEU A 23 -12.92 17.49 7.58
C LEU A 23 -13.07 16.95 9.01
N ARG A 24 -12.94 17.81 10.02
CA ARG A 24 -13.12 17.41 11.42
C ARG A 24 -14.55 16.92 11.70
N GLU A 25 -15.56 17.54 11.10
CA GLU A 25 -16.96 17.11 11.21
C GLU A 25 -17.18 15.72 10.61
N VAL A 26 -16.57 15.43 9.46
CA VAL A 26 -16.63 14.08 8.88
C VAL A 26 -16.01 13.04 9.82
N TRP A 27 -14.86 13.34 10.44
CA TRP A 27 -14.24 12.47 11.41
C TRP A 27 -15.09 12.26 12.66
N ARG A 28 -15.66 13.35 13.25
CA ARG A 28 -16.56 13.26 14.40
C ARG A 28 -17.78 12.39 14.09
N TRP A 29 -18.38 12.60 12.91
CA TRP A 29 -19.50 11.79 12.45
C TRP A 29 -19.10 10.33 12.32
N GLY A 30 -17.97 10.01 11.68
CA GLY A 30 -17.51 8.63 11.49
C GLY A 30 -17.26 7.89 12.81
N ILE A 31 -16.78 8.60 13.83
CA ILE A 31 -16.58 8.07 15.18
C ILE A 31 -17.92 7.90 15.91
N ALA A 32 -18.81 8.91 15.87
CA ALA A 32 -20.14 8.84 16.50
C ALA A 32 -20.99 7.70 15.97
N GLU A 33 -20.96 7.48 14.64
CA GLU A 33 -21.67 6.38 13.94
C GLU A 33 -20.91 5.04 14.01
N LYS A 34 -19.80 4.98 14.74
CA LYS A 34 -18.99 3.77 14.93
C LYS A 34 -18.51 3.12 13.61
N PHE A 35 -18.23 3.93 12.60
CA PHE A 35 -17.52 3.47 11.40
C PHE A 35 -16.05 3.26 11.66
N VAL A 36 -15.47 4.08 12.53
CA VAL A 36 -14.07 3.99 12.99
C VAL A 36 -14.00 4.36 14.47
N PRO A 37 -13.13 3.73 15.28
CA PRO A 37 -12.87 4.16 16.66
C PRO A 37 -12.01 5.43 16.69
N GLY A 38 -11.17 5.61 15.67
CA GLY A 38 -10.25 6.70 15.50
C GLY A 38 -9.39 6.50 14.25
N GLY A 39 -8.47 7.41 14.04
CA GLY A 39 -7.53 7.38 12.93
C GLY A 39 -6.76 8.69 12.80
N ALA A 40 -5.95 8.79 11.74
CA ALA A 40 -5.20 9.98 11.41
C ALA A 40 -5.29 10.29 9.91
N MET A 41 -5.17 11.56 9.57
CA MET A 41 -5.22 12.04 8.20
C MET A 41 -4.14 13.08 7.95
N LEU A 42 -3.50 12.98 6.79
CA LEU A 42 -2.57 13.95 6.24
C LEU A 42 -3.07 14.38 4.87
N ILE A 43 -3.08 15.69 4.64
CA ILE A 43 -3.26 16.29 3.31
C ILE A 43 -2.08 17.22 3.04
N VAL A 44 -1.45 17.02 1.91
CA VAL A 44 -0.43 17.93 1.38
C VAL A 44 -0.92 18.46 0.04
N HIS A 45 -0.94 19.77 -0.12
CA HIS A 45 -1.36 20.47 -1.32
C HIS A 45 -0.28 21.47 -1.72
N ARG A 46 0.16 21.44 -2.98
CA ARG A 46 1.23 22.31 -3.51
C ARG A 46 2.51 22.28 -2.67
N GLY A 47 2.85 21.09 -2.16
CA GLY A 47 4.02 20.85 -1.31
C GLY A 47 3.85 21.15 0.17
N GLU A 48 2.80 21.87 0.57
CA GLU A 48 2.54 22.29 1.94
C GLU A 48 1.60 21.33 2.66
N THR A 49 1.90 21.04 3.92
CA THR A 49 0.99 20.28 4.79
C THR A 49 -0.17 21.15 5.21
N VAL A 50 -1.33 20.95 4.60
CA VAL A 50 -2.54 21.73 4.90
C VAL A 50 -3.43 21.10 5.98
N PHE A 51 -3.33 19.78 6.18
CA PHE A 51 -4.06 19.07 7.23
C PHE A 51 -3.22 17.91 7.76
N ARG A 52 -3.04 17.81 9.09
CA ARG A 52 -2.33 16.73 9.76
C ARG A 52 -2.89 16.57 11.17
N GLU A 53 -3.89 15.70 11.32
CA GLU A 53 -4.62 15.53 12.57
C GLU A 53 -4.92 14.05 12.84
N ALA A 54 -5.10 13.74 14.14
CA ALA A 54 -5.57 12.44 14.61
C ALA A 54 -6.85 12.60 15.42
N PHE A 55 -7.70 11.59 15.40
CA PHE A 55 -9.04 11.60 15.95
C PHE A 55 -9.33 10.31 16.72
N GLY A 56 -10.09 10.44 17.79
CA GLY A 56 -10.66 9.29 18.51
C GLY A 56 -9.62 8.41 19.20
N ILE A 57 -9.90 7.12 19.25
CA ILE A 57 -9.27 6.15 20.13
C ILE A 57 -8.56 5.07 19.31
N ALA A 58 -7.33 4.73 19.72
CA ALA A 58 -6.53 3.67 19.12
C ALA A 58 -6.82 2.29 19.74
N ASP A 59 -7.29 2.27 20.98
CA ASP A 59 -7.66 1.07 21.73
C ASP A 59 -8.85 1.39 22.63
N LEU A 60 -10.02 0.87 22.27
CA LEU A 60 -11.28 1.13 22.99
C LEU A 60 -11.30 0.49 24.38
N ALA A 61 -10.56 -0.60 24.61
CA ALA A 61 -10.53 -1.25 25.91
C ALA A 61 -9.77 -0.44 26.97
N THR A 62 -8.70 0.26 26.55
CA THR A 62 -7.85 1.05 27.44
C THR A 62 -8.15 2.54 27.37
N GLY A 63 -8.93 3.00 26.41
CA GLY A 63 -9.15 4.43 26.14
C GLY A 63 -7.93 5.13 25.54
N ARG A 64 -6.92 4.41 25.04
CA ARG A 64 -5.70 4.99 24.48
C ARG A 64 -6.02 5.81 23.24
N PRO A 65 -5.66 7.13 23.22
CA PRO A 65 -5.99 8.01 22.10
C PRO A 65 -5.24 7.61 20.82
N PHE A 66 -5.86 7.84 19.67
CA PHE A 66 -5.17 7.78 18.39
C PHE A 66 -4.28 9.04 18.24
N THR A 67 -3.04 8.85 17.80
CA THR A 67 -2.09 9.97 17.62
C THR A 67 -1.59 10.01 16.18
N VAL A 68 -1.11 11.14 15.71
CA VAL A 68 -0.50 11.31 14.39
C VAL A 68 0.73 10.42 14.18
N ASN A 69 1.38 10.02 15.28
CA ASN A 69 2.56 9.15 15.28
C ASN A 69 2.21 7.68 15.57
N ALA A 70 0.93 7.31 15.57
CA ALA A 70 0.52 5.92 15.75
C ALA A 70 0.99 5.09 14.56
N PRO A 71 1.78 4.02 14.78
CA PRO A 71 2.14 3.11 13.70
C PRO A 71 0.92 2.27 13.32
N CYS A 72 0.59 2.19 12.05
CA CYS A 72 -0.57 1.46 11.55
C CYS A 72 -0.15 0.36 10.59
N ARG A 73 -0.86 -0.75 10.62
CA ARG A 73 -0.74 -1.80 9.60
C ARG A 73 -1.25 -1.24 8.28
N LEU A 74 -0.37 -1.16 7.28
CA LEU A 74 -0.72 -0.56 5.98
C LEU A 74 -1.54 -1.50 5.10
N ALA A 75 -1.49 -2.80 5.36
CA ALA A 75 -2.05 -3.80 4.46
C ALA A 75 -1.62 -3.51 3.00
N SER A 76 -2.54 -3.55 2.05
CA SER A 76 -2.20 -3.42 0.62
C SER A 76 -1.59 -2.07 0.20
N VAL A 77 -1.60 -1.03 1.04
CA VAL A 77 -0.79 0.18 0.79
C VAL A 77 0.72 -0.14 0.77
N THR A 78 1.14 -1.32 1.22
CA THR A 78 2.49 -1.87 1.02
C THR A 78 2.87 -2.04 -0.46
N LYS A 79 1.91 -2.35 -1.34
CA LYS A 79 2.15 -2.63 -2.76
C LYS A 79 2.82 -1.50 -3.54
N PRO A 80 2.39 -0.23 -3.40
CA PRO A 80 3.11 0.92 -3.93
C PRO A 80 4.59 0.95 -3.54
N PHE A 81 4.91 0.71 -2.26
CA PHE A 81 6.30 0.69 -1.79
C PHE A 81 7.11 -0.41 -2.48
N THR A 82 6.55 -1.62 -2.58
CA THR A 82 7.19 -2.74 -3.26
C THR A 82 7.43 -2.43 -4.74
N ALA A 83 6.44 -1.89 -5.45
CA ALA A 83 6.59 -1.53 -6.85
C ALA A 83 7.63 -0.42 -7.06
N THR A 84 7.71 0.54 -6.15
CA THR A 84 8.72 1.62 -6.17
C THR A 84 10.13 1.06 -5.92
N LEU A 85 10.28 0.10 -5.00
CA LEU A 85 11.54 -0.63 -4.84
C LEU A 85 11.93 -1.35 -6.15
N PHE A 86 10.98 -2.00 -6.82
CA PHE A 86 11.25 -2.66 -8.10
C PHE A 86 11.68 -1.66 -9.18
N ALA A 87 11.09 -0.47 -9.23
CA ALA A 87 11.55 0.59 -10.13
C ALA A 87 13.02 0.96 -9.89
N ARG A 88 13.46 1.02 -8.62
CA ARG A 88 14.88 1.20 -8.27
C ARG A 88 15.77 0.06 -8.77
N LEU A 89 15.34 -1.20 -8.56
CA LEU A 89 16.10 -2.36 -8.99
C LEU A 89 16.21 -2.44 -10.52
N VAL A 90 15.18 -1.99 -11.24
CA VAL A 90 15.22 -1.87 -12.71
C VAL A 90 16.22 -0.80 -13.15
N GLU A 91 16.24 0.38 -12.51
CA GLU A 91 17.24 1.42 -12.81
C GLU A 91 18.67 0.98 -12.51
N GLU A 92 18.85 0.16 -11.48
CA GLU A 92 20.15 -0.43 -11.14
C GLU A 92 20.54 -1.60 -12.04
N GLY A 93 19.72 -1.96 -13.02
CA GLY A 93 19.97 -3.08 -13.95
C GLY A 93 19.98 -4.46 -13.30
N ARG A 94 19.38 -4.61 -12.10
CA ARG A 94 19.27 -5.88 -11.39
C ARG A 94 18.25 -6.81 -11.99
N LEU A 95 17.20 -6.23 -12.58
CA LEU A 95 16.11 -6.92 -13.27
C LEU A 95 15.47 -5.97 -14.31
N ALA A 96 14.64 -6.51 -15.19
CA ALA A 96 13.83 -5.76 -16.13
C ALA A 96 12.34 -6.08 -15.93
N TRP A 97 11.46 -5.14 -16.30
CA TRP A 97 10.01 -5.36 -16.20
C TRP A 97 9.52 -6.58 -16.97
N ASP A 98 10.17 -6.88 -18.11
CA ASP A 98 9.84 -7.99 -18.99
C ASP A 98 10.71 -9.24 -18.75
N ASP A 99 11.53 -9.26 -17.72
CA ASP A 99 12.22 -10.48 -17.32
C ASP A 99 11.18 -11.54 -16.90
N PRO A 100 11.30 -12.76 -17.43
CA PRO A 100 10.47 -13.85 -16.97
C PRO A 100 10.92 -14.31 -15.58
N VAL A 101 9.96 -14.71 -14.74
CA VAL A 101 10.22 -15.11 -13.35
C VAL A 101 11.17 -16.30 -13.24
N ASP A 102 11.13 -17.24 -14.19
CA ASP A 102 11.99 -18.42 -14.22
C ASP A 102 13.48 -18.11 -14.46
N LYS A 103 13.82 -16.92 -14.95
CA LYS A 103 15.20 -16.40 -14.97
C LYS A 103 15.81 -16.35 -13.55
N PHE A 104 15.01 -16.08 -12.55
CA PHE A 104 15.43 -15.96 -11.14
C PHE A 104 15.00 -17.16 -10.31
N LEU A 105 13.86 -17.75 -10.63
CA LEU A 105 13.23 -18.85 -9.91
C LEU A 105 12.94 -19.99 -10.89
N PRO A 106 13.89 -20.90 -11.15
CA PRO A 106 13.78 -21.93 -12.18
C PRO A 106 12.56 -22.84 -12.05
N GLN A 107 12.01 -23.00 -10.82
CA GLN A 107 10.79 -23.76 -10.57
C GLN A 107 9.54 -23.16 -11.24
N PHE A 108 9.62 -21.94 -11.77
CA PHE A 108 8.53 -21.28 -12.51
C PHE A 108 8.56 -21.56 -14.02
N ALA A 109 9.58 -22.28 -14.53
CA ALA A 109 9.67 -22.61 -15.94
C ALA A 109 8.61 -23.61 -16.43
N ALA A 110 8.02 -24.40 -15.52
CA ALA A 110 7.10 -25.47 -15.84
C ALA A 110 5.80 -25.42 -15.02
N LEU A 111 5.22 -24.22 -14.89
CA LEU A 111 3.98 -24.05 -14.16
C LEU A 111 2.80 -24.73 -14.87
N GLU A 112 1.93 -25.33 -14.09
CA GLU A 112 0.63 -25.83 -14.56
C GLU A 112 -0.44 -24.75 -14.42
N VAL A 113 -1.36 -24.67 -15.38
CA VAL A 113 -2.55 -23.84 -15.32
C VAL A 113 -3.76 -24.74 -15.12
N ARG A 114 -4.50 -24.54 -14.04
CA ARG A 114 -5.64 -25.37 -13.64
C ARG A 114 -6.60 -25.61 -14.80
N GLY A 115 -6.79 -26.88 -15.16
CA GLY A 115 -7.70 -27.28 -16.24
C GLY A 115 -7.20 -26.97 -17.67
N GLN A 116 -5.98 -26.44 -17.85
CA GLN A 116 -5.44 -26.08 -19.17
C GLN A 116 -4.08 -26.71 -19.46
N GLY A 117 -3.50 -27.50 -18.53
CA GLY A 117 -2.16 -28.04 -18.63
C GLY A 117 -1.07 -26.98 -18.45
N ARG A 118 0.08 -27.17 -19.08
CA ARG A 118 1.26 -26.32 -18.89
C ARG A 118 1.04 -24.89 -19.34
N ALA A 119 1.57 -23.94 -18.55
CA ALA A 119 1.61 -22.52 -18.92
C ALA A 119 2.44 -22.33 -20.21
N LYS A 120 1.99 -21.44 -21.10
CA LYS A 120 2.68 -21.14 -22.36
C LYS A 120 4.04 -20.48 -22.15
N ARG A 121 4.22 -19.79 -21.01
CA ARG A 121 5.46 -19.15 -20.57
C ARG A 121 5.41 -18.92 -19.06
N ALA A 122 6.54 -18.59 -18.46
CA ALA A 122 6.57 -18.05 -17.10
C ALA A 122 5.92 -16.65 -17.04
N PRO A 123 5.37 -16.24 -15.90
CA PRO A 123 4.95 -14.86 -15.67
C PRO A 123 6.13 -13.89 -15.81
N LEU A 124 5.86 -12.65 -16.21
CA LEU A 124 6.84 -11.57 -16.22
C LEU A 124 6.84 -10.80 -14.88
N ILE A 125 7.93 -10.12 -14.57
CA ILE A 125 8.03 -9.28 -13.35
C ILE A 125 6.89 -8.27 -13.27
N ARG A 126 6.58 -7.56 -14.37
CA ARG A 126 5.46 -6.62 -14.42
C ARG A 126 4.11 -7.27 -14.12
N GLU A 127 3.92 -8.52 -14.50
CA GLU A 127 2.67 -9.26 -14.30
C GLU A 127 2.45 -9.65 -12.84
N LEU A 128 3.55 -9.89 -12.09
CA LEU A 128 3.47 -10.10 -10.64
C LEU A 128 2.90 -8.85 -9.93
N LEU A 129 3.35 -7.65 -10.35
CA LEU A 129 3.03 -6.38 -9.70
C LEU A 129 1.70 -5.77 -10.20
N SER A 130 1.21 -6.23 -11.36
CA SER A 130 -0.06 -5.77 -11.94
C SER A 130 -1.23 -6.74 -11.75
N HIS A 131 -1.03 -7.84 -11.02
CA HIS A 131 -2.05 -8.87 -10.79
C HIS A 131 -2.49 -9.61 -12.06
N THR A 132 -1.61 -9.73 -13.05
CA THR A 132 -1.89 -10.40 -14.32
C THR A 132 -1.03 -11.65 -14.54
N ALA A 133 -0.31 -12.10 -13.51
CA ALA A 133 0.57 -13.27 -13.55
C ALA A 133 -0.18 -14.63 -13.61
N GLY A 134 -1.51 -14.62 -13.45
CA GLY A 134 -2.32 -15.82 -13.46
C GLY A 134 -2.43 -16.55 -12.13
N PHE A 135 -1.93 -15.99 -11.02
CA PHE A 135 -2.12 -16.54 -9.68
C PHE A 135 -3.59 -16.46 -9.22
N PRO A 136 -4.01 -17.41 -8.35
CA PRO A 136 -5.32 -17.33 -7.71
C PRO A 136 -5.52 -16.01 -6.96
N GLY A 137 -6.75 -15.55 -6.92
CA GLY A 137 -7.13 -14.37 -6.14
C GLY A 137 -7.02 -14.59 -4.62
N ASN A 138 -7.05 -13.50 -3.86
CA ASN A 138 -6.95 -13.57 -2.39
C ASN A 138 -8.03 -14.42 -1.71
N ASP A 139 -9.16 -14.66 -2.37
CA ASP A 139 -10.26 -15.45 -1.80
C ASP A 139 -9.90 -16.95 -1.69
N GLU A 140 -9.08 -17.47 -2.59
CA GLU A 140 -8.57 -18.86 -2.48
C GLU A 140 -7.60 -19.02 -1.30
N ARG A 141 -6.81 -18.01 -0.98
CA ARG A 141 -5.99 -18.02 0.24
C ARG A 141 -6.86 -18.04 1.49
N ARG A 142 -7.94 -17.29 1.52
CA ARG A 142 -8.88 -17.26 2.65
C ARG A 142 -9.61 -18.57 2.84
N SER A 143 -9.80 -19.34 1.78
CA SER A 143 -10.41 -20.68 1.84
C SER A 143 -9.45 -21.76 2.39
N GLY A 144 -8.18 -21.41 2.68
CA GLY A 144 -7.16 -22.36 3.14
C GLY A 144 -6.59 -23.27 2.06
N ALA A 145 -6.93 -23.04 0.77
CA ALA A 145 -6.44 -23.85 -0.33
C ALA A 145 -4.93 -23.69 -0.57
N ILE A 146 -4.36 -22.53 -0.19
CA ILE A 146 -2.92 -22.27 -0.22
C ILE A 146 -2.55 -21.64 1.10
N ASP A 147 -1.96 -22.39 1.99
CA ASP A 147 -1.49 -21.95 3.30
C ASP A 147 0.04 -22.10 3.41
N PHE A 148 0.63 -21.29 4.25
CA PHE A 148 2.05 -21.30 4.53
C PHE A 148 2.25 -21.45 6.04
N PRO A 149 3.11 -22.40 6.48
CA PRO A 149 3.52 -22.45 7.89
C PRO A 149 4.03 -21.08 8.37
N PRO A 150 3.81 -20.71 9.63
CA PRO A 150 4.22 -19.43 10.18
C PRO A 150 5.70 -19.10 10.00
N GLU A 151 6.56 -20.12 10.05
CA GLU A 151 8.01 -20.03 9.91
C GLU A 151 8.51 -19.96 8.46
N SER A 152 7.61 -20.03 7.47
CA SER A 152 7.97 -19.98 6.05
C SER A 152 8.79 -18.74 5.71
N THR A 153 9.75 -18.91 4.81
CA THR A 153 10.48 -17.83 4.14
C THR A 153 9.80 -17.44 2.84
N LEU A 154 10.21 -16.34 2.20
CA LEU A 154 9.75 -16.02 0.83
C LEU A 154 10.16 -17.11 -0.19
N ALA A 155 11.25 -17.83 0.06
CA ALA A 155 11.65 -18.97 -0.76
C ALA A 155 10.65 -20.13 -0.66
N ASP A 156 10.23 -20.47 0.57
CA ASP A 156 9.24 -21.53 0.80
C ASP A 156 7.89 -21.18 0.19
N VAL A 157 7.47 -19.92 0.35
CA VAL A 157 6.24 -19.39 -0.25
C VAL A 157 6.30 -19.48 -1.78
N ALA A 158 7.38 -19.03 -2.40
CA ALA A 158 7.54 -19.11 -3.85
C ALA A 158 7.54 -20.56 -4.35
N ALA A 159 8.20 -21.48 -3.64
CA ALA A 159 8.19 -22.90 -3.98
C ALA A 159 6.78 -23.53 -3.85
N ALA A 160 6.05 -23.17 -2.79
CA ALA A 160 4.67 -23.63 -2.61
C ALA A 160 3.74 -23.11 -3.73
N LEU A 161 3.89 -21.84 -4.12
CA LEU A 161 3.12 -21.22 -5.19
C LEU A 161 3.44 -21.82 -6.56
N ALA A 162 4.71 -22.18 -6.83
CA ALA A 162 5.08 -22.86 -8.03
C ALA A 162 4.41 -24.26 -8.14
N ARG A 163 4.35 -24.99 -7.02
CA ARG A 163 3.64 -26.30 -6.96
C ARG A 163 2.12 -26.15 -7.10
N ALA A 164 1.53 -25.10 -6.53
CA ALA A 164 0.09 -24.84 -6.63
C ALA A 164 -0.33 -24.45 -8.05
N GLY A 165 0.58 -23.89 -8.84
CA GLY A 165 0.34 -23.48 -10.22
C GLY A 165 -0.50 -22.20 -10.33
N LEU A 166 -1.02 -22.00 -11.53
CA LEU A 166 -1.80 -20.83 -11.93
C LEU A 166 -3.26 -21.20 -12.16
N VAL A 167 -4.15 -20.21 -12.14
CA VAL A 167 -5.57 -20.37 -12.49
C VAL A 167 -5.89 -19.85 -13.90
N SER A 168 -4.98 -19.06 -14.49
CA SER A 168 -5.08 -18.58 -15.85
C SER A 168 -3.69 -18.42 -16.48
N GLN A 169 -3.63 -18.34 -17.81
CA GLN A 169 -2.38 -18.06 -18.51
C GLN A 169 -1.80 -16.70 -18.11
N PRO A 170 -0.47 -16.58 -17.90
CA PRO A 170 0.15 -15.29 -17.61
C PRO A 170 -0.18 -14.25 -18.69
N GLY A 171 -0.58 -13.05 -18.26
CA GLY A 171 -0.96 -11.94 -19.11
C GLY A 171 -2.35 -12.04 -19.74
N SER A 172 -3.14 -13.09 -19.46
CA SER A 172 -4.47 -13.26 -20.07
C SER A 172 -5.61 -12.55 -19.36
N GLY A 173 -5.42 -12.11 -18.11
CA GLY A 173 -6.46 -11.45 -17.32
C GLY A 173 -5.95 -10.91 -15.99
N TYR A 174 -6.80 -10.14 -15.34
CA TYR A 174 -6.55 -9.54 -14.03
C TYR A 174 -7.22 -10.33 -12.92
N ALA A 175 -6.45 -10.71 -11.90
CA ALA A 175 -6.96 -11.28 -10.65
C ALA A 175 -6.18 -10.72 -9.47
N TYR A 176 -6.80 -9.86 -8.65
CA TYR A 176 -6.12 -9.24 -7.51
C TYR A 176 -5.58 -10.28 -6.55
N SER A 177 -4.27 -10.39 -6.45
CA SER A 177 -3.57 -11.44 -5.70
C SER A 177 -2.38 -10.90 -4.92
N GLY A 178 -2.27 -11.27 -3.64
CA GLY A 178 -1.07 -11.06 -2.85
C GLY A 178 0.08 -12.00 -3.23
N PHE A 179 -0.22 -13.12 -3.87
CA PHE A 179 0.78 -14.15 -4.21
C PHE A 179 1.82 -13.64 -5.21
N GLY A 180 1.42 -12.88 -6.22
CA GLY A 180 2.35 -12.25 -7.15
C GLY A 180 3.41 -11.40 -6.44
N TYR A 181 3.00 -10.63 -5.44
CA TYR A 181 3.92 -9.81 -4.64
C TYR A 181 4.87 -10.65 -3.78
N MET A 182 4.42 -11.77 -3.23
CA MET A 182 5.28 -12.69 -2.47
C MET A 182 6.35 -13.30 -3.39
N VAL A 183 5.97 -13.73 -4.60
CA VAL A 183 6.92 -14.20 -5.63
C VAL A 183 7.87 -13.07 -6.04
N ALA A 184 7.37 -11.85 -6.26
CA ALA A 184 8.19 -10.68 -6.56
C ALA A 184 9.23 -10.44 -5.44
N GLY A 185 8.85 -10.47 -4.17
CA GLY A 185 9.80 -10.35 -3.06
C GLY A 185 10.93 -11.37 -3.16
N ARG A 186 10.63 -12.65 -3.42
CA ARG A 186 11.66 -13.67 -3.61
C ARG A 186 12.53 -13.41 -4.84
N VAL A 187 11.96 -12.94 -5.94
CA VAL A 187 12.74 -12.53 -7.13
C VAL A 187 13.73 -11.41 -6.77
N ALA A 188 13.32 -10.41 -6.01
CA ALA A 188 14.20 -9.32 -5.58
C ALA A 188 15.35 -9.84 -4.71
N GLU A 189 15.08 -10.80 -3.79
CA GLU A 189 16.13 -11.44 -2.98
C GLU A 189 17.15 -12.16 -3.84
N VAL A 190 16.70 -12.95 -4.81
CA VAL A 190 17.61 -13.70 -5.71
C VAL A 190 18.40 -12.77 -6.62
N ALA A 191 17.75 -11.74 -7.18
CA ALA A 191 18.41 -10.79 -8.09
C ALA A 191 19.50 -9.95 -7.40
N THR A 192 19.42 -9.80 -6.07
CA THR A 192 20.32 -8.91 -5.33
C THR A 192 21.19 -9.63 -4.31
N GLY A 193 20.87 -10.86 -3.92
CA GLY A 193 21.52 -11.60 -2.84
C GLY A 193 21.22 -11.04 -1.44
N ARG A 194 20.19 -10.20 -1.27
CA ARG A 194 19.84 -9.52 -0.02
C ARG A 194 18.43 -9.87 0.43
N GLU A 195 18.18 -9.87 1.73
CA GLU A 195 16.85 -10.03 2.32
C GLU A 195 15.90 -8.89 1.86
N PHE A 196 14.63 -9.22 1.60
CA PHE A 196 13.66 -8.26 1.06
C PHE A 196 13.43 -7.06 1.99
N SER A 197 13.39 -7.28 3.31
CA SER A 197 13.23 -6.22 4.29
C SER A 197 14.43 -5.25 4.32
N GLU A 198 15.64 -5.78 4.19
CA GLU A 198 16.86 -4.96 4.11
C GLU A 198 16.90 -4.13 2.82
N LEU A 199 16.55 -4.75 1.68
CA LEU A 199 16.42 -4.04 0.41
C LEU A 199 15.44 -2.89 0.48
N MET A 200 14.25 -3.13 1.03
CA MET A 200 13.22 -2.11 1.21
C MET A 200 13.75 -0.96 2.04
N HIS A 201 14.40 -1.26 3.16
CA HIS A 201 14.97 -0.24 4.03
C HIS A 201 16.07 0.55 3.33
N GLU A 202 17.08 -0.13 2.80
CA GLU A 202 18.28 0.51 2.22
C GLU A 202 17.97 1.31 0.96
N LYS A 203 17.20 0.71 0.04
CA LYS A 203 16.99 1.26 -1.30
C LYS A 203 15.84 2.27 -1.39
N LEU A 204 14.91 2.25 -0.43
CA LEU A 204 13.74 3.13 -0.47
C LEU A 204 13.51 3.88 0.85
N LEU A 205 13.36 3.17 1.99
CA LEU A 205 12.86 3.80 3.21
C LEU A 205 13.85 4.76 3.85
N ALA A 206 15.11 4.36 3.99
CA ALA A 206 16.16 5.21 4.55
C ALA A 206 16.41 6.47 3.69
N PRO A 207 16.54 6.37 2.34
CA PRO A 207 16.69 7.54 1.49
C PRO A 207 15.56 8.57 1.57
N ILE A 208 14.33 8.14 1.80
CA ILE A 208 13.18 9.06 1.96
C ILE A 208 12.97 9.51 3.40
N GLY A 209 13.83 9.09 4.34
CA GLY A 209 13.70 9.41 5.77
C GLY A 209 12.53 8.70 6.48
N ALA A 210 11.99 7.62 5.93
CA ALA A 210 10.91 6.82 6.50
C ALA A 210 11.44 5.70 7.42
N GLY A 211 12.30 6.06 8.37
CA GLY A 211 13.04 5.11 9.21
C GLY A 211 12.22 4.32 10.23
N GLN A 212 10.95 4.67 10.43
CA GLN A 212 10.06 3.92 11.33
C GLN A 212 9.21 2.87 10.59
N VAL A 213 9.30 2.80 9.27
CA VAL A 213 8.59 1.77 8.49
C VAL A 213 9.32 0.44 8.65
N VAL A 214 8.56 -0.57 9.05
CA VAL A 214 9.07 -1.94 9.21
C VAL A 214 8.05 -2.94 8.69
N PHE A 215 8.51 -4.15 8.35
CA PHE A 215 7.58 -5.27 8.20
C PHE A 215 7.12 -5.78 9.56
N GLN A 216 5.88 -6.26 9.67
CA GLN A 216 5.28 -6.72 10.93
C GLN A 216 6.15 -7.73 11.69
N PRO A 217 6.75 -8.75 11.05
CA PRO A 217 7.60 -9.70 11.76
C PRO A 217 8.80 -9.07 12.47
N SER A 218 9.33 -7.98 11.88
CA SER A 218 10.49 -7.24 12.42
C SER A 218 10.10 -6.17 13.44
N ALA A 219 8.79 -5.99 13.72
CA ALA A 219 8.35 -4.99 14.67
C ALA A 219 8.78 -5.35 16.09
N SER A 220 9.44 -4.42 16.78
CA SER A 220 9.81 -4.60 18.19
C SER A 220 8.57 -4.68 19.11
N ALA A 221 8.75 -5.24 20.31
CA ALA A 221 7.68 -5.27 21.31
C ALA A 221 7.15 -3.87 21.62
N ALA A 222 8.03 -2.87 21.72
CA ALA A 222 7.66 -1.48 21.94
C ALA A 222 6.83 -0.90 20.78
N LEU A 223 7.16 -1.23 19.53
CA LEU A 223 6.38 -0.81 18.36
C LEU A 223 5.01 -1.51 18.35
N ARG A 224 4.97 -2.83 18.62
CA ARG A 224 3.73 -3.60 18.70
C ARG A 224 2.76 -3.05 19.75
N ALA A 225 3.27 -2.65 20.93
CA ALA A 225 2.44 -2.04 21.98
C ALA A 225 1.80 -0.71 21.57
N ARG A 226 2.36 -0.01 20.59
CA ARG A 226 1.84 1.26 20.06
C ARG A 226 0.83 1.07 18.93
N LEU A 227 0.75 -0.11 18.32
CA LEU A 227 -0.19 -0.36 17.22
C LEU A 227 -1.62 -0.10 17.69
N PRO A 228 -2.45 0.60 16.92
CA PRO A 228 -3.88 0.64 17.17
C PRO A 228 -4.48 -0.76 17.02
N VAL A 229 -5.49 -1.04 17.82
CA VAL A 229 -6.25 -2.29 17.73
C VAL A 229 -7.03 -2.31 16.43
N MET A 230 -7.01 -3.46 15.75
CA MET A 230 -7.90 -3.71 14.60
C MET A 230 -9.30 -4.01 15.10
N TYR A 231 -10.30 -3.40 14.49
CA TYR A 231 -11.71 -3.61 14.83
C TYR A 231 -12.49 -4.05 13.60
N ASP A 232 -13.39 -5.01 13.79
CA ASP A 232 -14.47 -5.29 12.87
C ASP A 232 -15.71 -4.49 13.27
N ARG A 233 -16.49 -4.05 12.28
CA ARG A 233 -17.81 -3.44 12.51
C ARG A 233 -18.89 -4.49 12.25
N THR A 234 -19.49 -4.97 13.34
CA THR A 234 -20.55 -6.00 13.31
C THR A 234 -21.80 -5.42 13.99
N ASP A 235 -22.92 -5.44 13.31
CA ASP A 235 -24.22 -4.93 13.81
C ASP A 235 -24.14 -3.51 14.39
N GLY A 236 -23.39 -2.65 13.71
CA GLY A 236 -23.20 -1.25 14.12
C GLY A 236 -22.25 -1.06 15.31
N ARG A 237 -21.58 -2.13 15.79
CA ARG A 237 -20.62 -2.09 16.90
C ARG A 237 -19.21 -2.34 16.41
N LEU A 238 -18.24 -1.72 17.06
CA LEU A 238 -16.84 -1.98 16.86
C LEU A 238 -16.39 -3.06 17.86
N VAL A 239 -15.96 -4.20 17.35
CA VAL A 239 -15.43 -5.33 18.14
C VAL A 239 -13.99 -5.59 17.74
N PRO A 240 -13.08 -5.94 18.67
CA PRO A 240 -11.73 -6.31 18.29
C PRO A 240 -11.74 -7.44 17.26
N ALA A 241 -11.00 -7.24 16.16
CA ALA A 241 -10.98 -8.21 15.06
C ALA A 241 -10.27 -9.49 15.50
N ALA A 242 -10.93 -10.64 15.33
CA ALA A 242 -10.40 -11.94 15.75
C ALA A 242 -9.11 -12.34 14.99
N ALA A 243 -8.92 -11.84 13.77
CA ALA A 243 -7.75 -12.12 12.94
C ALA A 243 -6.52 -11.25 13.29
N ALA A 244 -6.72 -10.11 13.96
CA ALA A 244 -5.64 -9.14 14.23
C ALA A 244 -4.48 -9.69 15.07
N GLY A 245 -4.72 -10.73 15.85
CA GLY A 245 -3.69 -11.41 16.64
C GLY A 245 -3.04 -12.60 15.94
N ARG A 246 -3.71 -13.20 14.94
CA ARG A 246 -3.20 -14.38 14.25
C ARG A 246 -2.28 -14.04 13.08
N GLU A 247 -2.63 -13.01 12.29
CA GLU A 247 -1.79 -12.59 11.16
C GLU A 247 -0.46 -11.97 11.61
N ASP A 248 -0.43 -11.30 12.77
CA ASP A 248 0.76 -10.65 13.29
C ASP A 248 1.74 -11.61 13.97
N ALA A 249 1.24 -12.73 14.50
CA ALA A 249 2.06 -13.73 15.21
C ALA A 249 2.52 -14.88 14.30
N ALA A 250 1.85 -15.06 13.16
CA ALA A 250 1.95 -16.31 12.43
C ALA A 250 2.95 -16.30 11.27
N VAL A 251 3.29 -15.13 10.70
CA VAL A 251 4.11 -15.07 9.48
C VAL A 251 5.45 -14.43 9.76
N LYS A 252 6.55 -15.15 9.54
CA LYS A 252 7.92 -14.67 9.77
C LYS A 252 8.55 -13.98 8.57
N PHE A 253 8.02 -14.16 7.37
CA PHE A 253 8.56 -13.49 6.19
C PHE A 253 7.99 -12.08 6.02
N PRO A 254 8.79 -11.13 5.48
CA PRO A 254 8.31 -9.80 5.15
C PRO A 254 7.33 -9.89 3.98
N ASN A 255 6.03 -9.67 4.23
CA ASN A 255 5.02 -9.76 3.18
C ASN A 255 5.06 -8.55 2.24
N PRO A 256 5.57 -8.69 0.98
CA PRO A 256 5.71 -7.56 0.05
C PRO A 256 4.38 -6.98 -0.44
N GLY A 257 3.28 -7.74 -0.26
CA GLY A 257 1.94 -7.33 -0.67
C GLY A 257 1.10 -6.67 0.41
N GLY A 258 1.56 -6.67 1.69
CA GLY A 258 0.68 -6.20 2.76
C GLY A 258 1.29 -6.09 4.17
N GLY A 259 2.59 -6.31 4.34
CA GLY A 259 3.20 -6.47 5.65
C GLY A 259 3.80 -5.22 6.30
N LEU A 260 3.78 -4.06 5.67
CA LEU A 260 4.35 -2.85 6.24
C LEU A 260 3.49 -2.27 7.38
N VAL A 261 4.20 -1.78 8.39
CA VAL A 261 3.71 -0.91 9.44
C VAL A 261 4.41 0.43 9.29
N ALA A 262 3.64 1.52 9.32
CA ALA A 262 4.17 2.88 9.14
C ALA A 262 3.31 3.91 9.88
N THR A 263 3.91 5.06 10.16
CA THR A 263 3.20 6.24 10.66
C THR A 263 2.60 7.06 9.52
N LEU A 264 1.75 8.01 9.87
CA LEU A 264 1.16 8.97 8.92
C LEU A 264 2.25 9.72 8.13
N ASP A 265 3.29 10.17 8.81
CA ASP A 265 4.39 10.93 8.21
C ASP A 265 5.27 10.07 7.30
N ASP A 266 5.49 8.79 7.64
CA ASP A 266 6.28 7.89 6.79
C ASP A 266 5.60 7.65 5.44
N VAL A 267 4.28 7.42 5.45
CA VAL A 267 3.50 7.32 4.21
C VAL A 267 3.50 8.66 3.46
N GLY A 268 3.43 9.78 4.20
CA GLY A 268 3.56 11.12 3.62
C GLY A 268 4.90 11.34 2.91
N ARG A 269 6.03 10.91 3.50
CA ARG A 269 7.36 10.98 2.85
C ARG A 269 7.42 10.13 1.59
N PHE A 270 6.83 8.94 1.63
CA PHE A 270 6.72 8.09 0.46
C PHE A 270 5.92 8.76 -0.67
N LEU A 271 4.76 9.33 -0.38
CA LEU A 271 3.96 10.03 -1.39
C LEU A 271 4.63 11.32 -1.87
N ARG A 272 5.40 11.99 -1.03
CA ARG A 272 6.21 13.15 -1.41
C ARG A 272 7.27 12.79 -2.46
N LEU A 273 7.96 11.64 -2.33
CA LEU A 273 8.87 11.13 -3.37
C LEU A 273 8.18 11.06 -4.74
N HIS A 274 6.96 10.54 -4.78
CA HIS A 274 6.18 10.41 -6.01
C HIS A 274 5.72 11.77 -6.55
N ARG A 275 5.23 12.65 -5.69
CA ARG A 275 4.84 14.03 -6.02
C ARG A 275 6.02 14.82 -6.54
N ASP A 276 7.18 14.69 -5.92
CA ASP A 276 8.42 15.40 -6.27
C ASP A 276 9.20 14.69 -7.40
N ARG A 277 8.51 13.83 -8.17
CA ARG A 277 9.02 13.15 -9.37
C ARG A 277 10.31 12.39 -9.16
N GLY A 278 10.41 11.70 -8.03
CA GLY A 278 11.55 10.83 -7.71
C GLY A 278 12.67 11.52 -6.94
N VAL A 279 12.48 12.75 -6.50
CA VAL A 279 13.47 13.47 -5.68
C VAL A 279 13.13 13.32 -4.20
N ALA A 280 14.09 12.87 -3.40
CA ALA A 280 14.00 12.77 -1.95
C ALA A 280 14.99 13.75 -1.30
N ALA A 281 14.49 14.70 -0.50
CA ALA A 281 15.32 15.70 0.19
C ALA A 281 16.36 16.39 -0.73
N GLY A 282 15.96 16.72 -1.97
CA GLY A 282 16.83 17.35 -2.96
C GLY A 282 17.74 16.38 -3.73
N THR A 283 17.74 15.10 -3.40
CA THR A 283 18.56 14.09 -4.09
C THR A 283 17.69 13.23 -5.00
N PRO A 284 18.03 13.08 -6.30
CA PRO A 284 17.33 12.19 -7.20
C PRO A 284 17.47 10.73 -6.72
N LEU A 285 16.34 10.10 -6.42
CA LEU A 285 16.26 8.69 -6.01
C LEU A 285 15.73 7.82 -7.15
N LEU A 286 14.80 8.33 -7.93
CA LEU A 286 14.17 7.65 -9.07
C LEU A 286 14.09 8.60 -10.26
N GLN A 287 14.25 8.05 -11.45
CA GLN A 287 14.03 8.80 -12.69
C GLN A 287 12.53 9.00 -12.94
N PRO A 288 12.10 10.13 -13.53
CA PRO A 288 10.70 10.34 -13.89
C PRO A 288 10.12 9.24 -14.80
N ALA A 289 10.94 8.66 -15.67
CA ALA A 289 10.53 7.56 -16.55
C ALA A 289 10.15 6.29 -15.75
N SER A 290 10.87 5.98 -14.67
CA SER A 290 10.58 4.84 -13.80
C SER A 290 9.27 5.03 -13.04
N LEU A 291 9.02 6.25 -12.55
CA LEU A 291 7.71 6.58 -11.94
C LEU A 291 6.58 6.49 -12.95
N ARG A 292 6.80 7.01 -14.17
CA ARG A 292 5.82 6.90 -15.26
C ARG A 292 5.44 5.44 -15.54
N ALA A 293 6.40 4.50 -15.51
CA ALA A 293 6.13 3.08 -15.68
C ALA A 293 5.17 2.54 -14.62
N LEU A 294 5.27 3.02 -13.35
CA LEU A 294 4.37 2.61 -12.26
C LEU A 294 2.91 3.03 -12.51
N TYR A 295 2.71 4.18 -13.16
CA TYR A 295 1.39 4.77 -13.42
C TYR A 295 0.84 4.43 -14.80
N THR A 296 1.58 3.70 -15.61
CA THR A 296 1.12 3.24 -16.93
C THR A 296 0.19 2.05 -16.76
N ARG A 297 -0.97 2.12 -17.42
CA ARG A 297 -1.93 1.01 -17.46
C ARG A 297 -1.24 -0.22 -18.03
N GLN A 298 -1.32 -1.33 -17.29
CA GLN A 298 -0.78 -2.59 -17.75
C GLN A 298 -1.77 -3.32 -18.66
N PRO A 299 -1.28 -4.05 -19.68
CA PRO A 299 -2.13 -4.93 -20.47
C PRO A 299 -2.92 -5.88 -19.56
N ALA A 300 -4.10 -6.29 -19.97
CA ALA A 300 -4.99 -7.21 -19.24
C ALA A 300 -5.48 -6.73 -17.85
N THR A 301 -5.24 -5.48 -17.44
CA THR A 301 -5.78 -4.95 -16.17
C THR A 301 -7.22 -4.46 -16.26
N ASN A 302 -7.88 -4.68 -17.39
CA ASN A 302 -9.30 -4.41 -17.64
C ASN A 302 -9.76 -2.95 -17.42
N ARG A 303 -11.08 -2.80 -17.19
CA ARG A 303 -11.76 -1.51 -17.04
C ARG A 303 -11.33 -0.75 -15.79
N GLU A 304 -10.80 -1.43 -14.78
CA GLU A 304 -10.47 -0.83 -13.49
C GLU A 304 -9.15 -0.08 -13.47
N GLY A 305 -8.31 -0.24 -14.50
CA GLY A 305 -7.01 0.40 -14.61
C GLY A 305 -6.10 0.07 -13.42
N TYR A 306 -5.08 -0.76 -13.64
CA TYR A 306 -4.04 -1.01 -12.66
C TYR A 306 -2.67 -0.84 -13.32
N GLY A 307 -1.79 -0.13 -12.63
CA GLY A 307 -0.39 0.04 -13.00
C GLY A 307 0.50 -1.02 -12.36
N LEU A 308 1.70 -0.63 -11.99
CA LEU A 308 2.58 -1.45 -11.17
C LEU A 308 2.45 -0.97 -9.71
N GLY A 309 1.65 -1.70 -8.92
CA GLY A 309 1.43 -1.42 -7.51
C GLY A 309 0.39 -0.33 -7.20
N PHE A 310 -0.22 0.29 -8.19
CA PHE A 310 -1.18 1.38 -8.01
C PHE A 310 -2.50 1.11 -8.75
N ASN A 311 -3.62 1.44 -8.10
CA ASN A 311 -4.89 1.63 -8.78
C ASN A 311 -4.84 2.98 -9.52
N LEU A 312 -5.22 2.97 -10.80
CA LEU A 312 -5.25 4.13 -11.67
C LEU A 312 -6.67 4.68 -11.72
N LEU A 313 -6.88 5.89 -11.20
CA LEU A 313 -8.22 6.49 -11.09
C LEU A 313 -8.61 7.33 -12.30
N HIS A 314 -7.65 7.96 -12.93
CA HIS A 314 -7.84 8.70 -14.16
C HIS A 314 -6.63 8.46 -15.06
N VAL A 315 -6.89 7.95 -16.25
CA VAL A 315 -5.83 7.56 -17.21
C VAL A 315 -5.97 8.39 -18.46
N GLY A 316 -4.90 9.09 -18.80
CA GLY A 316 -4.83 9.91 -20.01
C GLY A 316 -4.82 9.07 -21.29
N VAL A 317 -4.92 9.76 -22.43
CA VAL A 317 -4.88 9.12 -23.76
C VAL A 317 -3.56 8.37 -24.05
N ASP A 318 -2.50 8.76 -23.35
CA ASP A 318 -1.17 8.14 -23.41
C ASP A 318 -1.05 6.88 -22.53
N GLY A 319 -2.14 6.46 -21.89
CA GLY A 319 -2.18 5.29 -21.02
C GLY A 319 -1.59 5.52 -19.62
N VAL A 320 -1.18 6.75 -19.28
CA VAL A 320 -0.59 7.10 -17.98
C VAL A 320 -1.63 7.77 -17.09
N ALA A 321 -1.65 7.39 -15.83
CA ALA A 321 -2.56 7.99 -14.87
C ALA A 321 -1.98 9.27 -14.27
N ASP A 322 -2.84 10.29 -14.12
CA ASP A 322 -2.58 11.50 -13.36
C ASP A 322 -3.16 11.46 -11.94
N ARG A 323 -3.98 10.46 -11.63
CA ARG A 323 -4.49 10.17 -10.29
C ARG A 323 -4.32 8.70 -9.96
N VAL A 324 -3.65 8.43 -8.86
CA VAL A 324 -3.35 7.08 -8.42
C VAL A 324 -3.62 6.91 -6.94
N GLN A 325 -3.93 5.68 -6.52
CA GLN A 325 -4.11 5.37 -5.12
C GLN A 325 -3.80 3.90 -4.81
N HIS A 326 -3.72 3.60 -3.54
CA HIS A 326 -3.95 2.26 -3.04
C HIS A 326 -4.69 2.30 -1.70
N THR A 327 -5.65 1.38 -1.52
CA THR A 327 -6.34 1.17 -0.25
C THR A 327 -5.80 -0.09 0.42
N GLY A 328 -5.77 -0.09 1.75
CA GLY A 328 -5.40 -1.26 2.54
C GLY A 328 -6.63 -1.91 3.18
N ALA A 329 -6.61 -3.23 3.28
CA ALA A 329 -7.68 -3.99 3.96
C ALA A 329 -7.89 -3.54 5.41
N SER A 330 -6.85 -3.02 6.07
CA SER A 330 -6.88 -2.44 7.42
C SER A 330 -7.57 -1.08 7.52
N GLY A 331 -8.09 -0.52 6.42
CA GLY A 331 -8.75 0.78 6.41
C GLY A 331 -7.80 1.95 6.11
N THR A 332 -6.69 1.69 5.45
CA THR A 332 -5.72 2.70 5.04
C THR A 332 -5.94 3.16 3.61
N LEU A 333 -5.48 4.37 3.31
CA LEU A 333 -5.50 4.99 1.98
C LEU A 333 -4.23 5.79 1.78
N ALA A 334 -3.62 5.63 0.60
CA ALA A 334 -2.62 6.51 0.04
C ALA A 334 -3.09 6.94 -1.36
N PHE A 335 -3.24 8.23 -1.58
CA PHE A 335 -3.81 8.82 -2.81
C PHE A 335 -2.95 9.98 -3.28
N ILE A 336 -2.72 10.09 -4.58
CA ILE A 336 -2.04 11.22 -5.23
C ILE A 336 -2.87 11.69 -6.43
N ASP A 337 -3.04 12.99 -6.54
CA ASP A 337 -3.54 13.70 -7.71
C ASP A 337 -2.46 14.67 -8.19
N PHE A 338 -1.81 14.33 -9.30
CA PHE A 338 -0.70 15.10 -9.85
C PHE A 338 -1.17 16.40 -10.52
N GLN A 339 -2.41 16.45 -11.01
CA GLN A 339 -2.97 17.67 -11.61
C GLN A 339 -3.25 18.75 -10.57
N ARG A 340 -3.74 18.31 -9.39
CA ARG A 340 -4.03 19.20 -8.26
C ARG A 340 -2.83 19.47 -7.37
N ASP A 341 -1.69 18.82 -7.63
CA ASP A 341 -0.54 18.80 -6.72
C ASP A 341 -0.96 18.47 -5.29
N LEU A 342 -1.71 17.37 -5.16
CA LEU A 342 -2.37 16.95 -3.93
C LEU A 342 -2.02 15.50 -3.60
N PHE A 343 -1.72 15.21 -2.35
CA PHE A 343 -1.79 13.84 -1.85
C PHE A 343 -2.48 13.76 -0.49
N VAL A 344 -3.10 12.61 -0.25
CA VAL A 344 -3.87 12.32 0.96
C VAL A 344 -3.46 10.96 1.52
N VAL A 345 -3.23 10.94 2.83
CA VAL A 345 -3.06 9.71 3.61
C VAL A 345 -4.16 9.61 4.65
N VAL A 346 -4.81 8.47 4.74
CA VAL A 346 -5.75 8.15 5.83
C VAL A 346 -5.34 6.84 6.47
N LEU A 347 -5.13 6.84 7.77
CA LEU A 347 -4.81 5.67 8.55
C LEU A 347 -5.91 5.42 9.58
N THR A 348 -6.65 4.33 9.39
CA THR A 348 -7.56 3.74 10.38
C THR A 348 -7.20 2.27 10.57
N GLN A 349 -7.87 1.57 11.48
CA GLN A 349 -7.68 0.13 11.67
C GLN A 349 -9.06 -0.57 11.75
N VAL A 350 -9.91 -0.28 10.74
CA VAL A 350 -11.19 -0.96 10.48
C VAL A 350 -11.24 -1.33 9.00
N PRO A 351 -11.66 -2.53 8.63
CA PRO A 351 -11.69 -2.97 7.23
C PRO A 351 -12.38 -1.96 6.30
N THR A 352 -11.73 -1.65 5.18
CA THR A 352 -12.17 -0.63 4.22
C THR A 352 -13.62 -0.81 3.80
N LYS A 353 -14.07 -2.05 3.55
CA LYS A 353 -15.45 -2.35 3.19
C LYS A 353 -16.44 -2.00 4.31
N GLN A 354 -16.07 -2.21 5.58
CA GLN A 354 -16.96 -1.98 6.73
C GLN A 354 -17.07 -0.50 7.11
N ARG A 355 -16.10 0.34 6.72
CA ARG A 355 -16.10 1.79 6.93
C ARG A 355 -16.46 2.59 5.66
N GLN A 356 -16.96 1.96 4.62
CA GLN A 356 -17.18 2.59 3.32
C GLN A 356 -18.01 3.88 3.38
N PRO A 357 -19.12 3.99 4.14
CA PRO A 357 -19.86 5.25 4.25
C PRO A 357 -19.02 6.42 4.77
N PHE A 358 -18.16 6.17 5.77
CA PHE A 358 -17.21 7.17 6.27
C PHE A 358 -16.19 7.54 5.18
N GLY A 359 -15.59 6.54 4.50
CA GLY A 359 -14.63 6.76 3.43
C GLY A 359 -15.21 7.56 2.26
N ASN A 360 -16.43 7.26 1.85
CA ASN A 360 -17.12 8.00 0.79
C ASN A 360 -17.35 9.46 1.16
N ARG A 361 -17.82 9.73 2.39
CA ARG A 361 -18.06 11.09 2.87
C ARG A 361 -16.76 11.88 2.99
N LEU A 362 -15.67 11.22 3.43
CA LEU A 362 -14.35 11.84 3.50
C LEU A 362 -13.83 12.20 2.11
N ASN A 363 -13.95 11.29 1.13
CA ASN A 363 -13.56 11.54 -0.25
C ASN A 363 -14.37 12.69 -0.89
N GLN A 364 -15.69 12.76 -0.62
CA GLN A 364 -16.54 13.86 -1.08
C GLN A 364 -16.11 15.20 -0.48
N ALA A 365 -15.78 15.23 0.82
CA ALA A 365 -15.29 16.45 1.48
C ALA A 365 -13.95 16.91 0.88
N VAL A 366 -13.00 15.99 0.66
CA VAL A 366 -11.71 16.30 0.01
C VAL A 366 -11.93 16.82 -1.41
N ALA A 367 -12.81 16.18 -2.19
CA ALA A 367 -13.10 16.59 -3.57
C ALA A 367 -13.77 17.98 -3.64
N ALA A 368 -14.64 18.30 -2.69
CA ALA A 368 -15.27 19.62 -2.60
C ALA A 368 -14.29 20.73 -2.19
N ILE A 369 -13.34 20.40 -1.30
CA ILE A 369 -12.30 21.34 -0.85
C ILE A 369 -11.25 21.58 -1.95
N PHE A 370 -10.91 20.56 -2.69
CA PHE A 370 -9.93 20.58 -3.78
C PHE A 370 -10.62 20.17 -5.10
N PRO A 371 -11.41 21.08 -5.73
CA PRO A 371 -12.10 20.75 -6.98
C PRO A 371 -11.09 20.48 -8.11
N PRO A 372 -11.48 19.74 -9.16
CA PRO A 372 -10.66 19.59 -10.36
C PRO A 372 -10.40 20.96 -10.99
N PRO A 373 -9.22 21.13 -11.65
CA PRO A 373 -8.90 22.37 -12.36
C PRO A 373 -9.87 22.62 -13.51
#